data_cf31cd5e355040f4436fe4300184f2cf
#
_entry.id   cf31cd5e355040f4436fe4300184f2cf
#
_cell.length_a   1.000
_cell.length_b   1.000
_cell.length_c   1.000
_cell.angle_alpha   90.00
_cell.angle_beta   90.00
_cell.angle_gamma   90.00
#
_symmetry.space_group_name_H-M   'P 1'
#
loop_
_entity.id
_entity.type
_entity.pdbx_description
1 polymer ?
#
loop_
_entity_poly.entity_id
_entity_poly.type
_entity_poly.pdbx_seq_one_letter_code
_entity_poly.pdbx_strand_id
1 'polypeptide(L)'
;RIKNFTQWLYENGHNQYLEKDSDGRLQTNLKIRLNKKKRPLGYQSNPNRDTLLYYLWDYAYRARNWYEVKPSKKPYEFKFNLIEDKFVKKQMKTKGIMSYLYFQDGHILIDEISPKERLGEFINNETKFYSLSMSKSVVSYILGHAICDGYIDGVDARVNDWPIIKDSLYHDQ
;
A
#
# COMPACT_ATOMS: atom_id res chain seq x y z
N ARG A 1 -3.98 -15.45 -14.01
CA ARG A 1 -3.68 -14.11 -13.45
C ARG A 1 -3.73 -13.01 -14.52
N ILE A 2 -3.03 -13.18 -15.64
CA ILE A 2 -3.03 -12.18 -16.73
C ILE A 2 -4.43 -11.98 -17.32
N LYS A 3 -5.24 -13.04 -17.47
CA LYS A 3 -6.63 -12.95 -17.95
C LYS A 3 -7.49 -12.06 -17.03
N ASN A 4 -7.33 -12.20 -15.72
CA ASN A 4 -8.05 -11.37 -14.75
C ASN A 4 -7.60 -9.91 -14.81
N PHE A 5 -6.33 -9.64 -15.08
CA PHE A 5 -5.79 -8.30 -15.27
C PHE A 5 -6.33 -7.65 -16.56
N THR A 6 -6.39 -8.40 -17.66
CA THR A 6 -6.98 -7.93 -18.92
C THR A 6 -8.45 -7.56 -18.74
N GLN A 7 -9.21 -8.37 -18.02
CA GLN A 7 -10.60 -8.08 -17.71
C GLN A 7 -10.74 -6.81 -16.84
N TRP A 8 -9.88 -6.63 -15.85
CA TRP A 8 -9.85 -5.42 -15.04
C TRP A 8 -9.56 -4.17 -15.87
N LEU A 9 -8.60 -4.22 -16.81
CA LEU A 9 -8.31 -3.11 -17.72
C LEU A 9 -9.54 -2.72 -18.54
N TYR A 10 -10.27 -3.71 -19.06
CA TYR A 10 -11.48 -3.50 -19.84
C TYR A 10 -12.60 -2.85 -19.01
N GLU A 11 -12.90 -3.41 -17.85
CA GLU A 11 -13.96 -2.96 -16.95
C GLU A 11 -13.73 -1.55 -16.39
N ASN A 12 -12.48 -1.11 -16.32
CA ASN A 12 -12.11 0.22 -15.83
C ASN A 12 -11.78 1.23 -16.94
N GLY A 13 -12.12 0.91 -18.20
CA GLY A 13 -11.99 1.84 -19.32
C GLY A 13 -10.57 2.05 -19.83
N HIS A 14 -9.62 1.18 -19.45
CA HIS A 14 -8.23 1.26 -19.90
C HIS A 14 -7.99 0.59 -21.25
N ASN A 15 -8.88 0.84 -22.22
CA ASN A 15 -8.91 0.17 -23.52
C ASN A 15 -7.65 0.40 -24.35
N GLN A 16 -6.91 1.49 -24.14
CA GLN A 16 -5.64 1.78 -24.80
C GLN A 16 -4.54 0.73 -24.53
N TYR A 17 -4.72 -0.11 -23.49
CA TYR A 17 -3.80 -1.19 -23.12
C TYR A 17 -4.27 -2.57 -23.57
N LEU A 18 -5.30 -2.62 -24.40
CA LEU A 18 -5.92 -3.85 -24.88
C LEU A 18 -5.83 -3.97 -26.38
N GLU A 19 -5.69 -5.20 -26.85
CA GLU A 19 -5.77 -5.56 -28.26
C GLU A 19 -6.47 -6.91 -28.41
N LYS A 20 -6.90 -7.25 -29.64
CA LYS A 20 -7.43 -8.59 -29.95
C LYS A 20 -6.32 -9.43 -30.58
N ASP A 21 -6.20 -10.68 -30.12
CA ASP A 21 -5.33 -11.65 -30.77
C ASP A 21 -5.93 -12.18 -32.08
N SER A 22 -5.24 -13.09 -32.76
CA SER A 22 -5.68 -13.71 -34.01
C SER A 22 -7.03 -14.43 -33.91
N ASP A 23 -7.38 -14.91 -32.70
CA ASP A 23 -8.64 -15.59 -32.42
C ASP A 23 -9.75 -14.62 -31.97
N GLY A 24 -9.48 -13.31 -31.99
CA GLY A 24 -10.42 -12.28 -31.54
C GLY A 24 -10.55 -12.14 -30.02
N ARG A 25 -9.71 -12.82 -29.23
CA ARG A 25 -9.72 -12.76 -27.77
C ARG A 25 -9.00 -11.52 -27.28
N LEU A 26 -9.55 -10.91 -26.24
CA LEU A 26 -8.96 -9.74 -25.64
C LEU A 26 -7.67 -10.11 -24.88
N GLN A 27 -6.59 -9.42 -25.18
CA GLN A 27 -5.30 -9.52 -24.48
C GLN A 27 -4.72 -8.14 -24.21
N THR A 28 -3.76 -8.07 -23.28
CA THR A 28 -3.06 -6.81 -23.01
C THR A 28 -1.87 -6.65 -23.95
N ASN A 29 -1.70 -5.43 -24.49
CA ASN A 29 -0.52 -5.02 -25.26
C ASN A 29 0.65 -4.55 -24.38
N LEU A 30 0.49 -4.57 -23.06
CA LEU A 30 1.50 -4.14 -22.10
C LEU A 30 2.71 -5.09 -22.10
N LYS A 31 3.91 -4.49 -21.99
CA LYS A 31 5.19 -5.21 -21.92
C LYS A 31 5.53 -5.57 -20.46
N ILE A 32 4.74 -6.49 -19.87
CA ILE A 32 4.90 -6.90 -18.48
C ILE A 32 6.10 -7.84 -18.34
N ARG A 33 7.07 -7.44 -17.53
CA ARG A 33 8.27 -8.21 -17.21
C ARG A 33 8.20 -8.77 -15.79
N LEU A 34 7.58 -9.92 -15.62
CA LEU A 34 7.56 -10.60 -14.33
C LEU A 34 8.87 -11.33 -14.10
N ASN A 35 9.45 -11.18 -12.92
CA ASN A 35 10.59 -11.98 -12.51
C ASN A 35 10.18 -13.48 -12.50
N LYS A 36 11.03 -14.38 -13.06
CA LYS A 36 10.80 -15.83 -13.10
C LYS A 36 10.45 -16.43 -11.73
N LYS A 37 10.99 -15.87 -10.65
CA LYS A 37 10.70 -16.28 -9.27
C LYS A 37 9.48 -15.59 -8.65
N LYS A 38 8.70 -14.81 -9.40
CA LYS A 38 7.52 -14.05 -8.92
C LYS A 38 7.81 -13.22 -7.65
N ARG A 39 9.01 -12.69 -7.54
CA ARG A 39 9.42 -11.89 -6.37
C ARG A 39 8.67 -10.56 -6.33
N PRO A 40 8.40 -10.04 -5.12
CA PRO A 40 7.80 -8.73 -4.93
C PRO A 40 8.56 -7.63 -5.67
N LEU A 41 7.85 -6.55 -5.97
CA LEU A 41 8.36 -5.40 -6.72
C LEU A 41 9.65 -4.79 -6.15
N GLY A 42 9.81 -4.80 -4.82
CA GLY A 42 10.99 -4.27 -4.13
C GLY A 42 12.32 -4.92 -4.51
N TYR A 43 12.29 -6.08 -5.17
CA TYR A 43 13.50 -6.77 -5.66
C TYR A 43 13.83 -6.45 -7.12
N GLN A 44 13.06 -5.62 -7.78
CA GLN A 44 13.32 -5.20 -9.14
C GLN A 44 13.99 -3.82 -9.14
N SER A 45 15.19 -3.74 -9.72
CA SER A 45 15.80 -2.45 -10.02
C SER A 45 15.08 -1.83 -11.21
N ASN A 46 14.51 -0.64 -11.03
CA ASN A 46 13.86 0.15 -12.09
C ASN A 46 12.84 -0.64 -12.94
N PRO A 47 11.72 -1.13 -12.35
CA PRO A 47 10.68 -1.80 -13.10
C PRO A 47 10.06 -0.84 -14.13
N ASN A 48 9.74 -1.34 -15.33
CA ASN A 48 9.04 -0.52 -16.31
C ASN A 48 7.60 -0.23 -15.87
N ARG A 49 6.99 0.80 -16.46
CA ARG A 49 5.64 1.27 -16.15
C ARG A 49 4.58 0.15 -16.23
N ASP A 50 4.65 -0.65 -17.29
CA ASP A 50 3.68 -1.73 -17.53
C ASP A 50 3.73 -2.80 -16.44
N THR A 51 4.93 -3.13 -15.97
CA THR A 51 5.13 -4.04 -14.84
C THR A 51 4.60 -3.43 -13.55
N LEU A 52 4.81 -2.12 -13.33
CA LEU A 52 4.25 -1.41 -12.17
C LEU A 52 2.72 -1.43 -12.19
N LEU A 53 2.10 -1.19 -13.35
CA LEU A 53 0.64 -1.23 -13.49
C LEU A 53 0.07 -2.62 -13.17
N TYR A 54 0.73 -3.68 -13.64
CA TYR A 54 0.34 -5.03 -13.28
C TYR A 54 0.41 -5.29 -11.77
N TYR A 55 1.45 -4.81 -11.10
CA TYR A 55 1.58 -4.94 -9.65
C TYR A 55 0.58 -4.08 -8.89
N LEU A 56 0.29 -2.86 -9.37
CA LEU A 56 -0.76 -2.01 -8.81
C LEU A 56 -2.10 -2.76 -8.82
N TRP A 57 -2.48 -3.36 -9.94
CA TRP A 57 -3.67 -4.19 -10.02
C TRP A 57 -3.62 -5.37 -9.03
N ASP A 58 -2.49 -6.10 -8.97
CA ASP A 58 -2.35 -7.26 -8.10
C ASP A 58 -2.43 -6.89 -6.60
N TYR A 59 -1.92 -5.73 -6.20
CA TYR A 59 -1.88 -5.28 -4.82
C TYR A 59 -3.06 -4.41 -4.40
N ALA A 60 -3.62 -3.59 -5.28
CA ALA A 60 -4.69 -2.68 -4.92
C ALA A 60 -6.07 -3.21 -5.32
N TYR A 61 -6.24 -3.65 -6.56
CA TYR A 61 -7.56 -3.93 -7.13
C TYR A 61 -7.97 -5.40 -7.07
N ARG A 62 -7.05 -6.33 -6.90
CA ARG A 62 -7.37 -7.75 -6.73
C ARG A 62 -7.79 -8.10 -5.31
N ALA A 63 -7.65 -7.20 -4.38
CA ALA A 63 -8.07 -7.38 -3.01
C ALA A 63 -9.59 -7.59 -2.90
N ARG A 64 -10.01 -8.65 -2.22
CA ARG A 64 -11.42 -9.00 -2.11
C ARG A 64 -12.08 -8.53 -0.82
N ASN A 65 -11.29 -8.30 0.24
CA ASN A 65 -11.81 -7.97 1.55
C ASN A 65 -11.19 -6.66 2.02
N TRP A 66 -12.02 -5.64 2.12
CA TRP A 66 -11.68 -4.34 2.68
C TRP A 66 -12.47 -4.14 3.96
N TYR A 67 -11.79 -3.73 5.01
CA TYR A 67 -12.45 -3.20 6.18
C TYR A 67 -12.51 -1.69 6.04
N GLU A 68 -13.71 -1.14 6.13
CA GLU A 68 -13.89 0.30 6.11
C GLU A 68 -13.53 0.86 7.49
N VAL A 69 -12.54 1.75 7.50
CA VAL A 69 -12.19 2.52 8.69
C VAL A 69 -12.96 3.82 8.64
N LYS A 70 -13.85 4.03 9.60
CA LYS A 70 -14.61 5.28 9.69
C LYS A 70 -13.68 6.41 10.12
N PRO A 71 -13.82 7.61 9.52
CA PRO A 71 -13.06 8.77 9.94
C PRO A 71 -13.36 9.14 11.39
N SER A 72 -12.37 9.70 12.08
CA SER A 72 -12.56 10.23 13.43
C SER A 72 -13.60 11.35 13.45
N LYS A 73 -14.38 11.43 14.53
CA LYS A 73 -15.29 12.57 14.77
C LYS A 73 -14.52 13.88 15.04
N LYS A 74 -13.26 13.76 15.41
CA LYS A 74 -12.31 14.87 15.62
C LYS A 74 -11.04 14.54 14.86
N PRO A 75 -10.99 14.75 13.54
CA PRO A 75 -9.79 14.48 12.76
C PRO A 75 -8.67 15.42 13.22
N TYR A 76 -7.45 14.92 13.20
CA TYR A 76 -6.27 15.75 13.41
C TYR A 76 -6.06 16.65 12.18
N GLU A 77 -5.92 17.94 12.40
CA GLU A 77 -5.61 18.90 11.34
C GLU A 77 -4.10 18.96 11.11
N PHE A 78 -3.66 18.34 10.03
CA PHE A 78 -2.27 18.37 9.63
C PHE A 78 -1.88 19.75 9.12
N LYS A 79 -0.74 20.25 9.56
CA LYS A 79 -0.10 21.44 8.99
C LYS A 79 0.82 21.00 7.86
N PHE A 80 0.88 21.80 6.81
CA PHE A 80 1.73 21.54 5.65
C PHE A 80 2.84 22.56 5.57
N ASN A 81 4.07 22.10 5.49
CA ASN A 81 5.26 22.90 5.21
C ASN A 81 6.10 22.15 4.18
N LEU A 82 5.55 22.03 2.97
CA LEU A 82 6.08 21.16 1.92
C LEU A 82 7.45 21.66 1.45
N ILE A 83 8.39 20.74 1.40
CA ILE A 83 9.73 20.92 0.86
C ILE A 83 9.94 20.04 -0.38
N GLU A 84 10.82 20.48 -1.27
CA GLU A 84 11.22 19.68 -2.41
C GLU A 84 12.43 18.81 -2.03
N ASP A 85 12.24 17.47 -2.04
CA ASP A 85 13.32 16.51 -1.85
C ASP A 85 13.69 15.84 -3.19
N LYS A 86 14.87 16.20 -3.72
CA LYS A 86 15.38 15.69 -4.99
C LYS A 86 15.65 14.18 -4.94
N PHE A 87 16.05 13.66 -3.78
CA PHE A 87 16.29 12.22 -3.62
C PHE A 87 14.96 11.46 -3.68
N VAL A 88 13.94 11.90 -2.92
CA VAL A 88 12.59 11.31 -2.96
C VAL A 88 12.04 11.34 -4.38
N LYS A 89 12.08 12.50 -5.06
CA LYS A 89 11.62 12.62 -6.47
C LYS A 89 12.36 11.67 -7.41
N LYS A 90 13.67 11.49 -7.24
CA LYS A 90 14.44 10.51 -8.01
C LYS A 90 13.98 9.08 -7.71
N GLN A 91 13.76 8.73 -6.45
CA GLN A 91 13.27 7.39 -6.08
C GLN A 91 11.86 7.13 -6.65
N MET A 92 10.96 8.10 -6.59
CA MET A 92 9.63 8.02 -7.18
C MET A 92 9.67 7.73 -8.69
N LYS A 93 10.63 8.31 -9.41
CA LYS A 93 10.82 8.08 -10.86
C LYS A 93 11.45 6.74 -11.20
N THR A 94 12.29 6.18 -10.34
CA THR A 94 13.14 5.02 -10.67
C THR A 94 12.76 3.74 -9.93
N LYS A 95 11.99 3.83 -8.86
CA LYS A 95 11.58 2.67 -8.05
C LYS A 95 10.07 2.40 -8.19
N GLY A 96 9.58 1.38 -7.51
CA GLY A 96 8.16 1.03 -7.47
C GLY A 96 7.39 1.75 -6.36
N ILE A 97 7.79 2.98 -6.00
CA ILE A 97 7.14 3.76 -4.97
C ILE A 97 5.88 4.39 -5.56
N MET A 98 4.75 4.18 -4.92
CA MET A 98 3.45 4.67 -5.37
C MET A 98 3.09 6.00 -4.73
N SER A 99 3.37 6.15 -3.43
CA SER A 99 3.24 7.40 -2.68
C SER A 99 4.32 7.48 -1.61
N TYR A 100 4.67 8.69 -1.20
CA TYR A 100 5.61 8.95 -0.12
C TYR A 100 5.12 10.13 0.69
N LEU A 101 4.92 9.93 1.98
CA LEU A 101 4.53 10.96 2.93
C LEU A 101 5.56 11.02 4.05
N TYR A 102 6.04 12.22 4.35
CA TYR A 102 6.93 12.46 5.47
C TYR A 102 6.34 13.50 6.42
N PHE A 103 6.16 13.08 7.65
CA PHE A 103 5.60 13.88 8.73
C PHE A 103 6.65 14.05 9.81
N GLN A 104 6.88 15.29 10.24
CA GLN A 104 7.80 15.62 11.31
C GLN A 104 7.31 16.86 12.06
N ASP A 105 7.43 16.84 13.40
CA ASP A 105 7.15 17.97 14.30
C ASP A 105 5.80 18.67 14.03
N GLY A 106 4.76 17.84 13.82
CA GLY A 106 3.40 18.34 13.58
C GLY A 106 3.13 18.80 12.14
N HIS A 107 4.10 18.67 11.23
CA HIS A 107 3.99 19.13 9.85
C HIS A 107 4.21 18.02 8.84
N ILE A 108 3.42 18.03 7.77
CA ILE A 108 3.70 17.25 6.57
C ILE A 108 4.73 18.02 5.74
N LEU A 109 5.91 17.43 5.59
CA LEU A 109 7.04 18.02 4.86
C LEU A 109 7.14 17.50 3.43
N ILE A 110 6.73 16.25 3.17
CA ILE A 110 6.69 15.67 1.84
C ILE A 110 5.38 14.93 1.67
N ASP A 111 4.69 15.19 0.57
CA ASP A 111 3.47 14.50 0.15
C ASP A 111 3.54 14.32 -1.38
N GLU A 112 4.06 13.17 -1.79
CA GLU A 112 4.34 12.89 -3.19
C GLU A 112 3.59 11.64 -3.66
N ILE A 113 3.00 11.72 -4.83
CA ILE A 113 2.39 10.60 -5.55
C ILE A 113 3.27 10.28 -6.76
N SER A 114 3.33 9.01 -7.15
CA SER A 114 4.06 8.54 -8.33
C SER A 114 3.78 9.45 -9.55
N PRO A 115 4.80 9.83 -10.33
CA PRO A 115 4.61 10.67 -11.52
C PRO A 115 3.61 10.07 -12.51
N LYS A 116 2.92 10.91 -13.28
CA LYS A 116 1.92 10.47 -14.28
C LYS A 116 2.50 9.49 -15.29
N GLU A 117 3.72 9.71 -15.74
CA GLU A 117 4.44 8.82 -16.66
C GLU A 117 4.75 7.44 -16.07
N ARG A 118 4.53 7.25 -14.78
CA ARG A 118 4.68 5.96 -14.08
C ARG A 118 3.31 5.42 -13.69
N LEU A 119 2.81 5.77 -12.52
CA LEU A 119 1.53 5.27 -11.98
C LEU A 119 0.55 6.38 -11.57
N GLY A 120 0.98 7.65 -11.58
CA GLY A 120 0.18 8.75 -11.05
C GLY A 120 -1.16 8.99 -11.75
N GLU A 121 -1.37 8.45 -12.97
CA GLU A 121 -2.68 8.50 -13.62
C GLU A 121 -3.68 7.46 -13.08
N PHE A 122 -3.18 6.41 -12.36
CA PHE A 122 -3.98 5.30 -11.86
C PHE A 122 -4.20 5.35 -10.35
N ILE A 123 -3.55 6.26 -9.66
CA ILE A 123 -3.60 6.37 -8.20
C ILE A 123 -3.90 7.79 -7.76
N ASN A 124 -4.60 7.88 -6.64
CA ASN A 124 -4.91 9.12 -5.95
C ASN A 124 -5.02 8.83 -4.43
N ASN A 125 -5.38 9.83 -3.64
CA ASN A 125 -5.52 9.70 -2.21
C ASN A 125 -6.60 8.72 -1.75
N GLU A 126 -7.54 8.37 -2.63
CA GLU A 126 -8.61 7.38 -2.37
C GLU A 126 -8.19 5.94 -2.74
N THR A 127 -7.03 5.77 -3.37
CA THR A 127 -6.57 4.45 -3.78
C THR A 127 -6.22 3.59 -2.57
N LYS A 128 -6.88 2.46 -2.42
CA LYS A 128 -6.69 1.52 -1.32
C LYS A 128 -5.62 0.49 -1.65
N PHE A 129 -4.68 0.30 -0.73
CA PHE A 129 -3.60 -0.66 -0.87
C PHE A 129 -3.65 -1.70 0.25
N TYR A 130 -3.15 -2.89 -0.03
CA TYR A 130 -2.91 -3.88 1.00
C TYR A 130 -1.83 -3.38 1.97
N SER A 131 -2.16 -3.24 3.24
CA SER A 131 -1.19 -2.87 4.28
C SER A 131 -0.26 -4.02 4.65
N LEU A 132 -0.67 -5.26 4.40
CA LEU A 132 0.10 -6.45 4.77
C LEU A 132 0.65 -6.33 6.22
N SER A 133 1.96 -6.58 6.40
CA SER A 133 2.59 -6.48 7.72
C SER A 133 2.78 -5.06 8.25
N MET A 134 2.45 -4.01 7.51
CA MET A 134 2.41 -2.63 8.06
C MET A 134 1.40 -2.49 9.21
N SER A 135 0.35 -3.31 9.21
CA SER A 135 -0.62 -3.36 10.32
C SER A 135 0.04 -3.65 11.67
N LYS A 136 1.15 -4.42 11.70
CA LYS A 136 1.91 -4.67 12.94
C LYS A 136 2.54 -3.40 13.51
N SER A 137 3.02 -2.50 12.65
CA SER A 137 3.55 -1.20 13.09
C SER A 137 2.44 -0.31 13.65
N VAL A 138 1.24 -0.35 13.05
CA VAL A 138 0.07 0.37 13.59
C VAL A 138 -0.34 -0.19 14.95
N VAL A 139 -0.38 -1.51 15.11
CA VAL A 139 -0.67 -2.16 16.41
C VAL A 139 0.38 -1.78 17.47
N SER A 140 1.66 -1.77 17.11
CA SER A 140 2.73 -1.35 18.01
C SER A 140 2.58 0.11 18.44
N TYR A 141 2.18 0.99 17.54
CA TYR A 141 1.88 2.39 17.83
C TYR A 141 0.70 2.54 18.79
N ILE A 142 -0.40 1.81 18.55
CA ILE A 142 -1.57 1.79 19.45
C ILE A 142 -1.20 1.27 20.84
N LEU A 143 -0.36 0.24 20.90
CA LEU A 143 0.15 -0.28 22.18
C LEU A 143 0.94 0.79 22.94
N GLY A 144 1.80 1.55 22.25
CA GLY A 144 2.52 2.67 22.83
C GLY A 144 1.58 3.72 23.44
N HIS A 145 0.49 4.06 22.76
CA HIS A 145 -0.53 4.96 23.30
C HIS A 145 -1.22 4.38 24.53
N ALA A 146 -1.58 3.09 24.51
CA ALA A 146 -2.21 2.43 25.65
C ALA A 146 -1.29 2.43 26.90
N ILE A 147 0.02 2.33 26.71
CA ILE A 147 1.01 2.49 27.80
C ILE A 147 1.03 3.94 28.27
N CYS A 148 1.14 4.92 27.40
CA CYS A 148 1.16 6.33 27.74
C CYS A 148 -0.11 6.79 28.49
N ASP A 149 -1.25 6.22 28.12
CA ASP A 149 -2.57 6.53 28.73
C ASP A 149 -2.82 5.71 30.03
N GLY A 150 -1.89 4.85 30.42
CA GLY A 150 -1.97 4.07 31.66
C GLY A 150 -2.91 2.85 31.59
N TYR A 151 -3.28 2.40 30.39
CA TYR A 151 -4.06 1.16 30.23
C TYR A 151 -3.19 -0.11 30.33
N ILE A 152 -1.90 0.04 30.13
CA ILE A 152 -0.89 -1.03 30.18
C ILE A 152 0.32 -0.49 30.92
N ASP A 153 0.86 -1.22 31.90
CA ASP A 153 1.94 -0.77 32.76
C ASP A 153 3.29 -0.56 32.03
N GLY A 154 3.47 -1.17 30.88
CA GLY A 154 4.69 -1.02 30.07
C GLY A 154 4.87 -2.14 29.06
N VAL A 155 6.01 -2.14 28.38
CA VAL A 155 6.36 -3.16 27.38
C VAL A 155 6.57 -4.54 27.96
N ASP A 156 6.88 -4.63 29.26
CA ASP A 156 7.08 -5.87 30.00
C ASP A 156 5.81 -6.32 30.74
N ALA A 157 4.69 -5.63 30.54
CA ALA A 157 3.42 -5.98 31.16
C ALA A 157 2.99 -7.38 30.72
N ARG A 158 2.64 -8.21 31.70
CA ARG A 158 2.10 -9.54 31.42
C ARG A 158 0.65 -9.43 30.98
N VAL A 159 0.27 -10.25 30.04
CA VAL A 159 -1.10 -10.30 29.48
C VAL A 159 -1.92 -11.50 29.96
N ASN A 160 -1.40 -12.22 30.96
CA ASN A 160 -1.97 -13.47 31.50
C ASN A 160 -3.44 -13.29 31.94
N ASP A 161 -3.77 -12.13 32.49
CA ASP A 161 -5.12 -11.81 32.99
C ASP A 161 -6.11 -11.37 31.89
N TRP A 162 -5.66 -11.29 30.66
CA TRP A 162 -6.54 -10.93 29.56
C TRP A 162 -7.52 -12.07 29.24
N PRO A 163 -8.83 -11.81 29.22
CA PRO A 163 -9.82 -12.85 28.99
C PRO A 163 -9.61 -13.63 27.69
N ILE A 164 -9.06 -12.96 26.65
CA ILE A 164 -8.86 -13.53 25.34
C ILE A 164 -7.76 -14.61 25.28
N ILE A 165 -6.81 -14.58 26.26
CA ILE A 165 -5.72 -15.56 26.30
C ILE A 165 -5.86 -16.57 27.43
N LYS A 166 -6.87 -16.43 28.30
CA LYS A 166 -7.09 -17.24 29.49
C LYS A 166 -7.06 -18.74 29.21
N ASP A 167 -7.57 -19.18 28.06
CA ASP A 167 -7.61 -20.59 27.65
C ASP A 167 -6.63 -20.88 26.51
N SER A 168 -5.63 -20.04 26.29
CA SER A 168 -4.62 -20.21 25.26
C SER A 168 -3.33 -20.80 25.81
N LEU A 169 -2.45 -21.28 24.91
CA LEU A 169 -1.11 -21.75 25.26
C LEU A 169 -0.20 -20.67 25.87
N TYR A 170 -0.63 -19.41 25.86
CA TYR A 170 0.14 -18.25 26.38
C TYR A 170 -0.29 -17.82 27.78
N HIS A 171 -1.29 -18.51 28.38
CA HIS A 171 -1.80 -18.15 29.72
C HIS A 171 -0.73 -18.31 30.82
N ASP A 172 0.08 -19.36 30.73
CA ASP A 172 1.03 -19.76 31.76
C ASP A 172 2.48 -19.34 31.47
N GLN A 173 2.70 -18.39 30.56
CA GLN A 173 4.05 -17.93 30.18
C GLN A 173 4.41 -16.57 30.72
#